data_910c0b7d67a4d76b12d9a391d2948196
#
_entry.id   910c0b7d67a4d76b12d9a391d2948196
#
_cell.length_a   1.000
_cell.length_b   1.000
_cell.length_c   1.000
_cell.angle_alpha   90.00
_cell.angle_beta   90.00
_cell.angle_gamma   90.00
#
_symmetry.space_group_name_H-M   'P 1'
#
loop_
_entity.id
_entity.type
_entity.pdbx_description
1 polymer ?
#
loop_
_entity_poly.entity_id
_entity_poly.type
_entity_poly.pdbx_seq_one_letter_code
_entity_poly.pdbx_strand_id
1 'polypeptide(L)'
;MSPCTDELKLVALDKDDIEVISAHVQDSLVKVADILWRPSEHRFVVALNRFDWMSAAEIARGGKVPGIAAGAAAAKPDYRRCRTALRFERVLACKCRNLNQTAKDAQLNLLAVEFAETDSPAGIVSLIFSGGGVIRLDVECLEAELADLGEISAAALCPDHFAGDTARA
;
A
#
# COMPACT_ATOMS: atom_id res chain seq x y z
N MET A 1 11.61 -14.81 14.04
CA MET A 1 11.00 -13.69 13.34
C MET A 1 11.84 -12.48 13.53
N SER A 2 12.52 -12.09 12.49
CA SER A 2 13.22 -10.81 12.56
C SER A 2 12.19 -9.73 12.38
N PRO A 3 12.12 -8.75 13.27
CA PRO A 3 11.28 -7.60 13.00
C PRO A 3 11.78 -6.94 11.73
N CYS A 4 10.87 -6.42 10.92
CA CYS A 4 11.25 -5.45 9.92
C CYS A 4 12.10 -4.43 10.64
N THR A 5 13.34 -4.29 10.23
CA THR A 5 14.35 -3.57 10.98
C THR A 5 14.01 -2.08 11.14
N ASP A 6 13.03 -1.62 10.38
CA ASP A 6 12.48 -0.28 10.52
C ASP A 6 10.98 -0.34 10.21
N GLU A 7 10.17 -0.53 11.22
CA GLU A 7 8.74 -0.40 11.07
C GLU A 7 8.41 1.03 10.65
N LEU A 8 8.00 1.18 9.41
CA LEU A 8 7.61 2.48 8.90
C LEU A 8 6.31 2.92 9.54
N LYS A 9 6.31 4.12 10.08
CA LYS A 9 5.10 4.78 10.56
C LYS A 9 5.15 6.24 10.14
N LEU A 10 4.20 6.64 9.31
CA LEU A 10 4.10 8.01 8.79
C LEU A 10 2.72 8.56 9.05
N VAL A 11 2.67 9.83 9.38
CA VAL A 11 1.42 10.59 9.54
C VAL A 11 1.41 11.69 8.49
N ALA A 12 0.28 11.89 7.84
CA ALA A 12 0.11 12.95 6.85
C ALA A 12 -1.01 13.87 7.26
N LEU A 13 -0.70 15.15 7.36
CA LEU A 13 -1.65 16.21 7.70
C LEU A 13 -1.77 17.26 6.59
N ASP A 14 -0.90 17.22 5.61
CA ASP A 14 -0.93 18.14 4.47
C ASP A 14 -0.54 17.44 3.17
N LYS A 15 -0.55 18.20 2.08
CA LYS A 15 -0.26 17.67 0.75
C LYS A 15 1.17 17.11 0.64
N ASP A 16 2.14 17.79 1.24
CA ASP A 16 3.53 17.37 1.14
C ASP A 16 3.72 16.02 1.86
N ASP A 17 3.08 15.86 3.00
CA ASP A 17 3.11 14.59 3.73
C ASP A 17 2.48 13.45 2.93
N ILE A 18 1.36 13.70 2.25
CA ILE A 18 0.69 12.66 1.47
C ILE A 18 1.52 12.25 0.25
N GLU A 19 2.30 13.17 -0.31
CA GLU A 19 3.23 12.84 -1.39
C GLU A 19 4.30 11.85 -0.92
N VAL A 20 4.77 11.98 0.31
CA VAL A 20 5.72 11.04 0.91
C VAL A 20 5.05 9.67 1.09
N ILE A 21 3.84 9.62 1.62
CA ILE A 21 3.09 8.37 1.73
C ILE A 21 2.88 7.74 0.35
N SER A 22 2.48 8.54 -0.63
CA SER A 22 2.26 8.06 -2.00
C SER A 22 3.51 7.38 -2.58
N ALA A 23 4.68 7.96 -2.36
CA ALA A 23 5.93 7.37 -2.81
C ALA A 23 6.20 6.01 -2.14
N HIS A 24 5.89 5.86 -0.87
CA HIS A 24 6.08 4.60 -0.16
C HIS A 24 5.10 3.51 -0.59
N VAL A 25 3.89 3.87 -0.99
CA VAL A 25 2.85 2.90 -1.36
C VAL A 25 2.77 2.63 -2.86
N GLN A 26 3.61 3.26 -3.66
CA GLN A 26 3.64 3.04 -5.10
C GLN A 26 3.84 1.55 -5.41
N ASP A 27 3.05 1.03 -6.34
CA ASP A 27 3.06 -0.37 -6.76
C ASP A 27 2.70 -1.37 -5.66
N SER A 28 2.03 -0.91 -4.61
CA SER A 28 1.49 -1.80 -3.58
C SER A 28 0.35 -2.65 -4.13
N LEU A 29 0.29 -3.89 -3.67
CA LEU A 29 -0.79 -4.81 -4.00
C LEU A 29 -1.89 -4.70 -2.96
N VAL A 30 -3.11 -4.55 -3.42
CA VAL A 30 -4.30 -4.41 -2.58
C VAL A 30 -5.34 -5.41 -3.02
N LYS A 31 -5.88 -6.20 -2.09
CA LYS A 31 -7.08 -7.00 -2.37
C LYS A 31 -8.32 -6.17 -2.10
N VAL A 32 -9.33 -6.33 -2.94
CA VAL A 32 -10.60 -5.62 -2.75
C VAL A 32 -11.19 -5.92 -1.37
N ALA A 33 -11.05 -7.14 -0.87
CA ALA A 33 -11.51 -7.53 0.45
C ALA A 33 -10.84 -6.77 1.61
N ASP A 34 -9.66 -6.20 1.36
CA ASP A 34 -8.89 -5.47 2.36
C ASP A 34 -9.18 -3.97 2.36
N ILE A 35 -10.16 -3.53 1.60
CA ILE A 35 -10.61 -2.14 1.55
C ILE A 35 -11.84 -2.02 2.44
N LEU A 36 -11.74 -1.21 3.48
CA LEU A 36 -12.79 -1.05 4.48
C LEU A 36 -13.24 0.40 4.57
N TRP A 37 -14.49 0.64 4.27
CA TRP A 37 -15.14 1.94 4.48
C TRP A 37 -16.11 1.82 5.65
N ARG A 38 -15.92 2.67 6.67
CA ARG A 38 -16.75 2.70 7.88
C ARG A 38 -17.38 4.09 8.04
N PRO A 39 -18.53 4.32 7.40
CA PRO A 39 -19.14 5.65 7.41
C PRO A 39 -19.53 6.13 8.81
N SER A 40 -19.96 5.25 9.69
CA SER A 40 -20.32 5.65 11.06
C SER A 40 -19.14 6.14 11.88
N GLU A 41 -17.94 5.70 11.54
CA GLU A 41 -16.70 6.11 12.21
C GLU A 41 -15.95 7.20 11.44
N HIS A 42 -16.44 7.59 10.27
CA HIS A 42 -15.75 8.48 9.33
C HIS A 42 -14.33 8.01 9.01
N ARG A 43 -14.17 6.70 8.86
CA ARG A 43 -12.86 6.07 8.71
C ARG A 43 -12.80 5.19 7.46
N PHE A 44 -11.72 5.34 6.73
CA PHE A 44 -11.38 4.48 5.60
C PHE A 44 -10.03 3.83 5.86
N VAL A 45 -9.96 2.51 5.72
CA VAL A 45 -8.73 1.76 5.93
C VAL A 45 -8.51 0.82 4.76
N VAL A 46 -7.30 0.76 4.28
CA VAL A 46 -6.88 -0.22 3.29
C VAL A 46 -5.62 -0.92 3.79
N ALA A 47 -5.65 -2.24 3.82
CA ALA A 47 -4.46 -3.02 4.07
C ALA A 47 -3.83 -3.37 2.72
N LEU A 48 -2.53 -3.18 2.62
CA LEU A 48 -1.82 -3.34 1.37
C LEU A 48 -0.48 -4.04 1.59
N ASN A 49 0.03 -4.63 0.52
CA ASN A 49 1.36 -5.21 0.50
C ASN A 49 2.28 -4.22 -0.19
N ARG A 50 2.96 -3.44 0.62
CA ARG A 50 3.84 -2.37 0.17
C ARG A 50 5.17 -2.92 -0.30
N PHE A 51 5.67 -2.41 -1.42
CA PHE A 51 7.02 -2.70 -1.86
C PHE A 51 8.01 -1.87 -1.03
N ASP A 52 9.09 -2.49 -0.58
CA ASP A 52 10.10 -1.79 0.20
C ASP A 52 11.09 -1.09 -0.72
N TRP A 53 10.73 0.13 -1.12
CA TRP A 53 11.54 0.95 -2.01
C TRP A 53 12.89 1.35 -1.43
N MET A 54 12.99 1.46 -0.10
CA MET A 54 14.23 1.85 0.56
C MET A 54 15.27 0.74 0.45
N SER A 55 14.89 -0.48 0.77
CA SER A 55 15.77 -1.64 0.58
C SER A 55 16.12 -1.86 -0.88
N ALA A 56 15.18 -1.66 -1.79
CA ALA A 56 15.42 -1.79 -3.22
C ALA A 56 16.46 -0.77 -3.70
N ALA A 57 16.39 0.47 -3.22
CA ALA A 57 17.35 1.50 -3.56
C ALA A 57 18.75 1.18 -3.03
N GLU A 58 18.85 0.59 -1.85
CA GLU A 58 20.13 0.15 -1.31
C GLU A 58 20.73 -1.00 -2.12
N ILE A 59 19.91 -1.97 -2.51
CA ILE A 59 20.34 -3.07 -3.38
C ILE A 59 20.85 -2.53 -4.70
N ALA A 60 20.14 -1.58 -5.31
CA ALA A 60 20.52 -0.99 -6.58
C ALA A 60 21.82 -0.20 -6.49
N ARG A 61 22.17 0.34 -5.32
CA ARG A 61 23.43 1.05 -5.09
C ARG A 61 24.58 0.10 -4.74
N GLY A 62 24.37 -1.21 -4.77
CA GLY A 62 25.39 -2.19 -4.43
C GLY A 62 25.56 -2.41 -2.94
N GLY A 63 24.63 -1.94 -2.14
CA GLY A 63 24.61 -2.19 -0.72
C GLY A 63 24.35 -3.66 -0.40
N LYS A 64 25.02 -4.15 0.62
CA LYS A 64 24.77 -5.51 1.09
C LYS A 64 23.51 -5.52 1.94
N VAL A 65 22.52 -6.27 1.50
CA VAL A 65 21.36 -6.52 2.34
C VAL A 65 21.72 -7.65 3.32
N PRO A 66 21.53 -7.45 4.61
CA PRO A 66 21.77 -8.52 5.56
C PRO A 66 20.95 -9.76 5.22
N GLY A 67 21.62 -10.90 5.13
CA GLY A 67 20.94 -12.17 4.86
C GLY A 67 20.99 -12.68 3.43
N ILE A 68 21.58 -11.93 2.51
CA ILE A 68 21.81 -12.42 1.16
C ILE A 68 23.23 -12.94 1.08
N ALA A 69 23.38 -14.25 0.81
CA ALA A 69 24.69 -14.85 0.66
C ALA A 69 25.41 -14.30 -0.57
N ALA A 70 26.65 -13.91 -0.38
CA ALA A 70 27.52 -13.53 -1.48
C ALA A 70 27.70 -14.75 -2.38
N GLY A 71 27.30 -14.66 -3.63
CA GLY A 71 27.47 -15.78 -4.56
C GLY A 71 26.18 -16.20 -5.26
N ALA A 72 25.06 -15.70 -4.84
CA ALA A 72 23.81 -15.91 -5.57
C ALA A 72 23.68 -14.93 -6.75
N ALA A 73 24.73 -14.84 -7.54
CA ALA A 73 24.89 -13.79 -8.53
C ALA A 73 23.86 -13.81 -9.66
N ALA A 74 23.12 -14.89 -9.79
CA ALA A 74 22.10 -15.00 -10.83
C ALA A 74 20.68 -14.87 -10.29
N ALA A 75 20.51 -14.75 -8.98
CA ALA A 75 19.19 -14.59 -8.41
C ALA A 75 18.75 -13.15 -8.55
N LYS A 76 17.50 -12.94 -8.97
CA LYS A 76 16.89 -11.63 -8.90
C LYS A 76 16.94 -11.14 -7.47
N PRO A 77 17.21 -9.84 -7.24
CA PRO A 77 17.18 -9.31 -5.89
C PRO A 77 15.84 -9.62 -5.25
N ASP A 78 15.90 -10.19 -4.06
CA ASP A 78 14.69 -10.54 -3.31
C ASP A 78 14.17 -9.26 -2.69
N TYR A 79 13.33 -8.56 -3.45
CA TYR A 79 12.71 -7.33 -2.97
C TYR A 79 11.68 -7.66 -1.89
N ARG A 80 11.75 -6.94 -0.80
CA ARG A 80 10.85 -7.16 0.32
C ARG A 80 9.53 -6.45 0.12
N ARG A 81 8.46 -7.11 0.57
CA ARG A 81 7.16 -6.48 0.72
C ARG A 81 6.76 -6.51 2.18
N CYS A 82 6.11 -5.44 2.61
CA CYS A 82 5.61 -5.30 3.98
C CYS A 82 4.10 -5.18 3.96
N ARG A 83 3.45 -5.90 4.88
CA ARG A 83 2.03 -5.71 5.11
C ARG A 83 1.85 -4.40 5.84
N THR A 84 1.04 -3.51 5.30
CA THR A 84 0.93 -2.13 5.77
C THR A 84 -0.52 -1.70 5.78
N ALA A 85 -0.91 -0.92 6.76
CA ALA A 85 -2.23 -0.31 6.82
C ALA A 85 -2.13 1.18 6.48
N LEU A 86 -2.98 1.62 5.56
CA LEU A 86 -3.17 3.04 5.26
C LEU A 86 -4.56 3.43 5.73
N ARG A 87 -4.63 4.35 6.69
CA ARG A 87 -5.86 4.77 7.31
C ARG A 87 -6.09 6.26 7.09
N PHE A 88 -7.32 6.60 6.76
CA PHE A 88 -7.78 7.98 6.67
C PHE A 88 -8.89 8.20 7.67
N GLU A 89 -8.75 9.23 8.49
CA GLU A 89 -9.78 9.68 9.41
C GLU A 89 -10.55 10.86 8.81
N ARG A 90 -11.65 11.23 9.42
CA ARG A 90 -12.48 12.36 9.02
C ARG A 90 -12.98 12.28 7.58
N VAL A 91 -13.26 11.07 7.15
CA VAL A 91 -13.79 10.82 5.81
C VAL A 91 -15.30 10.94 5.84
N LEU A 92 -15.83 11.85 5.03
CA LEU A 92 -17.27 12.13 4.96
C LEU A 92 -17.97 11.26 3.94
N ALA A 93 -17.29 10.94 2.85
CA ALA A 93 -17.85 10.12 1.77
C ALA A 93 -16.76 9.35 1.06
N CYS A 94 -17.13 8.19 0.53
CA CYS A 94 -16.24 7.34 -0.25
C CYS A 94 -16.94 6.97 -1.55
N LYS A 95 -16.28 7.24 -2.68
CA LYS A 95 -16.79 6.94 -4.02
C LYS A 95 -15.78 6.12 -4.78
N CYS A 96 -16.22 5.06 -5.40
CA CYS A 96 -15.38 4.19 -6.23
C CYS A 96 -15.76 4.32 -7.69
N ARG A 97 -14.75 4.32 -8.55
CA ARG A 97 -14.92 4.40 -9.99
C ARG A 97 -14.07 3.32 -10.64
N ASN A 98 -14.66 2.59 -11.59
CA ASN A 98 -13.99 1.52 -12.33
C ASN A 98 -13.37 0.43 -11.44
N LEU A 99 -13.98 0.17 -10.28
CA LEU A 99 -13.59 -0.90 -9.39
C LEU A 99 -14.75 -1.86 -9.18
N ASN A 100 -14.48 -3.14 -9.34
CA ASN A 100 -15.47 -4.16 -9.05
C ASN A 100 -15.41 -4.55 -7.58
N GLN A 101 -16.28 -3.96 -6.79
CA GLN A 101 -16.32 -4.17 -5.33
C GLN A 101 -16.81 -5.57 -4.94
N THR A 102 -17.40 -6.31 -5.86
CA THR A 102 -17.88 -7.67 -5.60
C THR A 102 -16.79 -8.72 -5.79
N ALA A 103 -15.76 -8.42 -6.55
CA ALA A 103 -14.65 -9.33 -6.77
C ALA A 103 -13.65 -9.23 -5.61
N LYS A 104 -14.00 -9.79 -4.47
CA LYS A 104 -13.24 -9.64 -3.21
C LYS A 104 -11.81 -10.15 -3.28
N ASP A 105 -11.57 -11.18 -4.08
CA ASP A 105 -10.23 -11.75 -4.24
C ASP A 105 -9.40 -11.06 -5.32
N ALA A 106 -9.97 -10.10 -6.05
CA ALA A 106 -9.25 -9.37 -7.06
C ALA A 106 -8.12 -8.55 -6.44
N GLN A 107 -6.96 -8.60 -7.06
CA GLN A 107 -5.82 -7.78 -6.66
C GLN A 107 -5.77 -6.53 -7.50
N LEU A 108 -5.58 -5.42 -6.83
CA LEU A 108 -5.39 -4.11 -7.42
C LEU A 108 -3.96 -3.67 -7.21
N ASN A 109 -3.45 -2.88 -8.13
CA ASN A 109 -2.13 -2.28 -8.00
C ASN A 109 -2.31 -0.79 -7.74
N LEU A 110 -1.91 -0.33 -6.55
CA LEU A 110 -2.00 1.07 -6.16
C LEU A 110 -0.84 1.84 -6.78
N LEU A 111 -1.16 2.82 -7.61
CA LEU A 111 -0.16 3.62 -8.30
C LEU A 111 0.20 4.90 -7.55
N ALA A 112 -0.79 5.55 -6.97
CA ALA A 112 -0.57 6.83 -6.31
C ALA A 112 -1.69 7.16 -5.32
N VAL A 113 -1.37 8.00 -4.35
CA VAL A 113 -2.33 8.65 -3.46
C VAL A 113 -2.13 10.15 -3.59
N GLU A 114 -3.21 10.87 -3.87
CA GLU A 114 -3.16 12.31 -4.08
C GLU A 114 -4.15 13.02 -3.16
N PHE A 115 -3.82 14.22 -2.76
CA PHE A 115 -4.72 15.09 -1.99
C PHE A 115 -4.87 16.42 -2.71
N ALA A 116 -6.10 16.81 -2.94
CA ALA A 116 -6.45 18.12 -3.50
C ALA A 116 -7.33 18.87 -2.51
N GLU A 117 -6.83 19.99 -2.03
CA GLU A 117 -7.59 20.85 -1.13
C GLU A 117 -8.73 21.52 -1.89
N THR A 118 -9.91 21.54 -1.30
CA THR A 118 -11.09 22.19 -1.89
C THR A 118 -11.43 23.47 -1.15
N ASP A 119 -12.04 23.34 0.01
CA ASP A 119 -12.38 24.47 0.88
C ASP A 119 -11.64 24.27 2.20
N SER A 120 -10.43 24.83 2.28
CA SER A 120 -9.48 24.54 3.36
C SER A 120 -10.13 24.58 4.75
N PRO A 121 -9.92 23.54 5.59
CA PRO A 121 -8.97 22.43 5.45
C PRO A 121 -9.54 21.20 4.73
N ALA A 122 -10.73 21.27 4.17
CA ALA A 122 -11.37 20.17 3.49
C ALA A 122 -10.72 19.87 2.14
N GLY A 123 -10.87 18.64 1.67
CA GLY A 123 -10.33 18.26 0.38
C GLY A 123 -10.77 16.88 -0.05
N ILE A 124 -10.12 16.42 -1.11
CA ILE A 124 -10.39 15.12 -1.73
C ILE A 124 -9.09 14.33 -1.78
N VAL A 125 -9.12 13.13 -1.20
CA VAL A 125 -8.05 12.14 -1.35
C VAL A 125 -8.44 11.20 -2.49
N SER A 126 -7.51 10.96 -3.40
CA SER A 126 -7.70 10.01 -4.50
C SER A 126 -6.68 8.89 -4.40
N LEU A 127 -7.17 7.65 -4.33
CA LEU A 127 -6.33 6.46 -4.46
C LEU A 127 -6.47 5.98 -5.90
N ILE A 128 -5.37 5.99 -6.63
CA ILE A 128 -5.33 5.70 -8.06
C ILE A 128 -4.74 4.32 -8.28
N PHE A 129 -5.51 3.45 -8.95
CA PHE A 129 -5.11 2.08 -9.22
C PHE A 129 -4.84 1.88 -10.71
N SER A 130 -4.03 0.88 -11.02
CA SER A 130 -3.85 0.45 -12.41
C SER A 130 -5.18 0.00 -13.01
N GLY A 131 -5.33 0.15 -14.31
CA GLY A 131 -6.58 -0.19 -14.99
C GLY A 131 -7.67 0.87 -14.90
N GLY A 132 -7.36 2.04 -14.39
CA GLY A 132 -8.30 3.17 -14.33
C GLY A 132 -9.20 3.20 -13.10
N GLY A 133 -8.99 2.30 -12.14
CA GLY A 133 -9.73 2.32 -10.88
C GLY A 133 -9.33 3.50 -10.00
N VAL A 134 -10.30 4.14 -9.38
CA VAL A 134 -10.06 5.26 -8.45
C VAL A 134 -11.02 5.17 -7.28
N ILE A 135 -10.49 5.39 -6.08
CA ILE A 135 -11.30 5.61 -4.88
C ILE A 135 -11.11 7.08 -4.48
N ARG A 136 -12.22 7.80 -4.35
CA ARG A 136 -12.22 9.18 -3.89
C ARG A 136 -12.81 9.28 -2.51
N LEU A 137 -12.08 9.94 -1.62
CA LEU A 137 -12.51 10.20 -0.25
C LEU A 137 -12.70 11.71 -0.07
N ASP A 138 -13.91 12.11 0.28
CA ASP A 138 -14.17 13.49 0.70
C ASP A 138 -13.82 13.58 2.19
N VAL A 139 -12.88 14.44 2.55
CA VAL A 139 -12.40 14.57 3.92
C VAL A 139 -12.64 15.98 4.46
N GLU A 140 -12.98 16.06 5.75
CA GLU A 140 -13.08 17.37 6.43
C GLU A 140 -11.73 18.07 6.51
N CYS A 141 -10.69 17.27 6.70
CA CYS A 141 -9.30 17.68 6.65
C CYS A 141 -8.47 16.42 6.40
N LEU A 142 -7.24 16.61 5.93
CA LEU A 142 -6.36 15.47 5.72
C LEU A 142 -5.80 14.98 7.05
N GLU A 143 -6.10 13.74 7.38
CA GLU A 143 -5.55 13.04 8.53
C GLU A 143 -5.38 11.58 8.13
N ALA A 144 -4.14 11.22 7.82
CA ALA A 144 -3.80 9.89 7.34
C ALA A 144 -2.63 9.30 8.12
N GLU A 145 -2.61 7.98 8.22
CA GLU A 145 -1.52 7.25 8.87
C GLU A 145 -1.17 6.03 8.02
N LEU A 146 0.11 5.87 7.78
CA LEU A 146 0.67 4.67 7.16
C LEU A 146 1.50 3.94 8.21
N ALA A 147 1.17 2.69 8.49
CA ALA A 147 1.86 1.91 9.51
C ALA A 147 2.13 0.48 9.03
N ASP A 148 3.38 0.04 9.13
CA ASP A 148 3.74 -1.33 8.80
C ASP A 148 3.18 -2.29 9.85
N LEU A 149 2.63 -3.41 9.38
CA LEU A 149 2.06 -4.46 10.22
C LEU A 149 2.97 -5.68 10.34
N GLY A 150 3.93 -5.81 9.45
CA GLY A 150 4.88 -6.91 9.47
C GLY A 150 5.44 -7.21 8.10
N GLU A 151 6.50 -7.99 8.09
CA GLU A 151 7.14 -8.44 6.85
C GLU A 151 6.36 -9.60 6.24
N ILE A 152 6.21 -9.58 4.93
CA ILE A 152 5.66 -10.70 4.18
C ILE A 152 6.84 -11.47 3.61
N SER A 153 6.87 -12.77 3.85
CA SER A 153 7.94 -13.60 3.32
C SER A 153 7.93 -13.60 1.79
N ALA A 154 9.09 -13.67 1.19
CA ALA A 154 9.24 -13.72 -0.25
C ALA A 154 8.47 -14.89 -0.86
N ALA A 155 8.38 -16.00 -0.16
CA ALA A 155 7.64 -17.16 -0.63
C ALA A 155 6.14 -16.90 -0.73
N ALA A 156 5.61 -16.07 0.14
CA ALA A 156 4.20 -15.69 0.10
C ALA A 156 3.87 -14.74 -1.05
N LEU A 157 4.89 -14.15 -1.63
CA LEU A 157 4.72 -13.21 -2.72
C LEU A 157 4.97 -13.83 -4.09
N CYS A 158 5.27 -15.07 -4.10
CA CYS A 158 5.56 -15.75 -5.34
C CYS A 158 4.30 -15.87 -6.16
N PRO A 159 4.26 -15.20 -7.28
CA PRO A 159 3.01 -14.99 -7.99
C PRO A 159 2.45 -16.22 -8.58
N ASP A 160 3.28 -17.13 -8.70
CA ASP A 160 2.81 -18.20 -9.34
C ASP A 160 2.02 -19.04 -8.60
N HIS A 161 2.00 -18.63 -7.74
CA HIS A 161 1.44 -19.21 -7.05
C HIS A 161 0.25 -19.36 -7.12
N PHE A 162 0.25 -19.03 -7.66
CA PHE A 162 -0.52 -19.27 -7.99
C PHE A 162 -0.92 -20.14 -7.68
N ALA A 163 -0.51 -20.07 -7.21
CA ALA A 163 -0.74 -20.86 -6.75
C ALA A 163 -1.84 -21.18 -6.33
N GLY A 164 -2.19 -20.62 -6.41
CA GLY A 164 -3.24 -20.87 -6.07
C GLY A 164 -3.89 -21.88 -6.58
N ASP A 165 -3.55 -21.91 -6.89
CA ASP A 165 -4.02 -22.65 -7.27
C ASP A 165 -4.16 -23.64 -6.87
N THR A 166 -3.80 -23.64 -6.64
CA THR A 166 -3.74 -24.64 -6.27
C THR A 166 -4.33 -25.01 -5.32
N ALA A 167 -4.56 -24.30 -4.85
CA ALA A 167 -5.25 -24.55 -3.96
C ALA A 167 -6.39 -25.27 -4.19
N ARG A 168 -6.52 -25.62 -4.57
CA ARG A 168 -7.37 -26.13 -4.65
C ARG A 168 -7.42 -27.07 -4.59
N ALA A 169 -7.07 -26.88 -4.45
CA ALA A 169 -7.36 -28.16 -4.59
C ALA A 169 -8.16 -28.75 -3.59
#